data_a4371399c71a22642328fbb142a72c5b
#
_entry.id   a4371399c71a22642328fbb142a72c5b
#
_cell.length_a   1.000
_cell.length_b   1.000
_cell.length_c   1.000
_cell.angle_alpha   90.00
_cell.angle_beta   90.00
_cell.angle_gamma   90.00
#
_symmetry.space_group_name_H-M   'P 1'
#
loop_
_entity.id
_entity.type
_entity.pdbx_description
1 polymer ?
#
loop_
_entity_poly.entity_id
_entity_poly.type
_entity_poly.pdbx_seq_one_letter_code
_entity_poly.pdbx_strand_id
1 'polypeptide(L)'
;MPETAAATIFSLDVERKGTLAIVRCRGKLVAGVADMLYARICQLIPDSKRIVLDLTDLTHMDSMGLGTVVRLYVSAKSTGCCLELVNLGKGVRHLLGVTNLLSVLTTMCENGISIRF
;
A
#
# COMPACT_ATOMS: atom_id res chain seq x y z
N MET A 1 -22.57 -13.14 9.23
CA MET A 1 -21.84 -12.12 9.95
C MET A 1 -22.00 -10.77 9.28
N PRO A 2 -22.43 -9.78 10.03
CA PRO A 2 -22.61 -8.46 9.42
C PRO A 2 -21.26 -7.89 9.00
N GLU A 3 -21.23 -7.28 7.85
CA GLU A 3 -20.03 -6.58 7.41
C GLU A 3 -19.97 -5.21 8.06
N THR A 4 -18.76 -4.80 8.41
CA THR A 4 -18.54 -3.45 8.90
C THR A 4 -18.53 -2.49 7.72
N ALA A 5 -18.76 -1.21 7.98
CA ALA A 5 -18.62 -0.19 6.95
C ALA A 5 -17.22 -0.20 6.35
N ALA A 6 -16.19 -0.43 7.16
CA ALA A 6 -14.81 -0.51 6.69
C ALA A 6 -14.62 -1.66 5.70
N ALA A 7 -15.19 -2.84 5.99
CA ALA A 7 -15.08 -3.99 5.09
C ALA A 7 -15.81 -3.74 3.78
N THR A 8 -16.92 -2.97 3.80
CA THR A 8 -17.65 -2.60 2.60
C THR A 8 -16.90 -1.56 1.77
N ILE A 9 -16.23 -0.60 2.45
CA ILE A 9 -15.51 0.48 1.79
C ILE A 9 -14.18 0.01 1.23
N PHE A 10 -13.47 -0.84 1.99
CA PHE A 10 -12.13 -1.26 1.66
C PHE A 10 -11.91 -2.71 2.09
N SER A 11 -11.24 -3.48 1.25
CA SER A 11 -10.90 -4.86 1.57
C SER A 11 -9.51 -5.22 1.05
N LEU A 12 -8.93 -6.25 1.63
CA LEU A 12 -7.61 -6.74 1.30
C LEU A 12 -7.65 -8.24 1.03
N ASP A 13 -6.88 -8.67 0.02
CA ASP A 13 -6.56 -10.07 -0.20
C ASP A 13 -5.06 -10.23 -0.14
N VAL A 14 -4.58 -11.18 0.63
CA VAL A 14 -3.15 -11.44 0.77
C VAL A 14 -2.83 -12.81 0.18
N GLU A 15 -1.87 -12.82 -0.72
CA GLU A 15 -1.33 -14.06 -1.29
C GLU A 15 0.15 -14.13 -0.94
N ARG A 16 0.59 -15.26 -0.38
CA ARG A 16 1.99 -15.43 -0.01
C ARG A 16 2.63 -16.48 -0.88
N LYS A 17 3.87 -16.17 -1.31
CA LYS A 17 4.70 -17.11 -2.07
C LYS A 17 6.12 -17.03 -1.49
N GLY A 18 6.43 -17.91 -0.52
CA GLY A 18 7.69 -17.84 0.18
C GLY A 18 7.83 -16.54 0.96
N THR A 19 8.84 -15.74 0.63
CA THR A 19 9.09 -14.45 1.26
C THR A 19 8.44 -13.29 0.51
N LEU A 20 7.66 -13.57 -0.54
CA LEU A 20 6.89 -12.58 -1.28
C LEU A 20 5.47 -12.57 -0.77
N ALA A 21 4.93 -11.39 -0.48
CA ALA A 21 3.53 -11.20 -0.15
C ALA A 21 2.93 -10.25 -1.18
N ILE A 22 1.81 -10.65 -1.78
CA ILE A 22 1.06 -9.80 -2.70
C ILE A 22 -0.24 -9.42 -2.00
N VAL A 23 -0.44 -8.13 -1.82
CA VAL A 23 -1.61 -7.59 -1.14
C VAL A 23 -2.45 -6.83 -2.15
N ARG A 24 -3.62 -7.36 -2.46
CA ARG A 24 -4.56 -6.72 -3.38
C ARG A 24 -5.51 -5.85 -2.60
N CYS A 25 -5.52 -4.56 -2.90
CA CYS A 25 -6.36 -3.57 -2.23
C CYS A 25 -7.56 -3.26 -3.11
N ARG A 26 -8.75 -3.22 -2.51
CA ARG A 26 -10.00 -2.93 -3.22
C ARG A 26 -10.76 -1.85 -2.50
N GLY A 27 -11.34 -0.93 -3.25
CA GLY A 27 -12.22 0.09 -2.72
C GLY A 27 -11.52 1.39 -2.45
N LYS A 28 -11.77 1.96 -1.27
CA LYS A 28 -11.31 3.31 -0.93
C LYS A 28 -10.33 3.26 0.25
N LEU A 29 -9.11 3.67 0.00
CA LEU A 29 -8.09 3.77 1.05
C LEU A 29 -8.11 5.20 1.60
N VAL A 30 -8.96 5.42 2.58
CA VAL A 30 -9.26 6.74 3.11
C VAL A 30 -9.22 6.73 4.63
N ALA A 31 -9.37 7.91 5.24
CA ALA A 31 -9.45 8.04 6.69
C ALA A 31 -10.50 7.07 7.25
N GLY A 32 -10.18 6.46 8.38
CA GLY A 32 -11.05 5.47 9.02
C GLY A 32 -10.77 4.03 8.62
N VAL A 33 -10.17 3.78 7.46
CA VAL A 33 -9.84 2.41 7.03
C VAL A 33 -8.34 2.24 6.76
N ALA A 34 -7.59 3.32 6.62
CA ALA A 34 -6.17 3.25 6.32
C ALA A 34 -5.38 2.50 7.40
N ASP A 35 -5.80 2.60 8.67
CA ASP A 35 -5.15 1.90 9.76
C ASP A 35 -5.29 0.38 9.64
N MET A 36 -6.35 -0.10 9.02
CA MET A 36 -6.52 -1.52 8.76
C MET A 36 -5.43 -2.04 7.81
N LEU A 37 -5.14 -1.28 6.76
CA LEU A 37 -4.05 -1.61 5.85
C LEU A 37 -2.71 -1.60 6.59
N TYR A 38 -2.47 -0.56 7.37
CA TYR A 38 -1.22 -0.43 8.09
C TYR A 38 -0.98 -1.63 9.01
N ALA A 39 -1.99 -1.97 9.82
CA ALA A 39 -1.89 -3.10 10.74
C ALA A 39 -1.62 -4.42 10.01
N ARG A 40 -2.33 -4.64 8.90
CA ARG A 40 -2.19 -5.88 8.15
C ARG A 40 -0.79 -6.02 7.54
N ILE A 41 -0.30 -4.95 6.93
CA ILE A 41 1.03 -4.99 6.31
C ILE A 41 2.12 -5.13 7.37
N CYS A 42 1.98 -4.48 8.52
CA CYS A 42 2.94 -4.62 9.61
C CYS A 42 3.05 -6.05 10.11
N GLN A 43 1.97 -6.83 10.02
CA GLN A 43 2.00 -8.25 10.36
C GLN A 43 2.79 -9.08 9.33
N LEU A 44 2.84 -8.62 8.09
CA LEU A 44 3.51 -9.32 7.01
C LEU A 44 5.00 -9.00 6.92
N ILE A 45 5.40 -7.82 7.35
CA ILE A 45 6.77 -7.33 7.20
C ILE A 45 7.82 -8.29 7.78
N PRO A 46 7.67 -8.82 9.01
CA PRO A 46 8.71 -9.68 9.60
C PRO A 46 9.02 -10.93 8.80
N ASP A 47 8.05 -11.46 8.09
CA ASP A 47 8.19 -12.71 7.36
C ASP A 47 8.33 -12.52 5.86
N SER A 48 8.53 -11.28 5.41
CA SER A 48 8.56 -10.96 3.99
C SER A 48 9.83 -10.22 3.63
N LYS A 49 10.43 -10.59 2.51
CA LYS A 49 11.51 -9.80 1.91
C LYS A 49 10.96 -8.78 0.93
N ARG A 50 9.77 -9.06 0.38
CA ARG A 50 9.12 -8.17 -0.56
C ARG A 50 7.61 -8.22 -0.34
N ILE A 51 6.99 -7.05 -0.33
CA ILE A 51 5.54 -6.90 -0.27
C ILE A 51 5.12 -6.06 -1.46
N VAL A 52 4.20 -6.61 -2.26
CA VAL A 52 3.65 -5.94 -3.42
C VAL A 52 2.24 -5.49 -3.07
N LEU A 53 1.98 -4.19 -3.15
CA LEU A 53 0.64 -3.64 -3.02
C LEU A 53 0.06 -3.47 -4.42
N ASP A 54 -0.90 -4.31 -4.76
CA ASP A 54 -1.59 -4.24 -6.05
C ASP A 54 -2.80 -3.34 -5.89
N LEU A 55 -2.79 -2.22 -6.58
CA LEU A 55 -3.80 -1.17 -6.47
C LEU A 55 -4.77 -1.15 -7.65
N THR A 56 -4.83 -2.25 -8.42
CA THR A 56 -5.70 -2.35 -9.59
C THR A 56 -7.15 -1.96 -9.27
N ASP A 57 -7.67 -2.47 -8.16
CA ASP A 57 -9.07 -2.28 -7.78
C ASP A 57 -9.26 -1.18 -6.75
N LEU A 58 -8.23 -0.39 -6.50
CA LEU A 58 -8.34 0.76 -5.61
C LEU A 58 -8.95 1.93 -6.38
N THR A 59 -10.10 2.41 -5.92
CA THR A 59 -10.84 3.46 -6.61
C THR A 59 -10.52 4.86 -6.10
N HIS A 60 -10.15 4.97 -4.82
CA HIS A 60 -9.89 6.26 -4.18
C HIS A 60 -8.78 6.14 -3.15
N MET A 61 -8.03 7.22 -2.99
CA MET A 61 -7.05 7.38 -1.92
C MET A 61 -7.06 8.85 -1.50
N ASP A 62 -7.17 9.10 -0.21
CA ASP A 62 -7.03 10.46 0.32
C ASP A 62 -5.65 10.63 0.96
N SER A 63 -5.41 11.78 1.58
CA SER A 63 -4.12 12.07 2.21
C SER A 63 -3.82 11.13 3.37
N MET A 64 -4.83 10.61 4.05
CA MET A 64 -4.62 9.65 5.14
C MET A 64 -4.15 8.30 4.58
N GLY A 65 -4.73 7.87 3.46
CA GLY A 65 -4.28 6.66 2.77
C GLY A 65 -2.85 6.82 2.26
N LEU A 66 -2.56 7.97 1.67
CA LEU A 66 -1.22 8.26 1.18
C LEU A 66 -0.20 8.27 2.31
N GLY A 67 -0.54 8.92 3.43
CA GLY A 67 0.32 8.93 4.61
C GLY A 67 0.60 7.53 5.13
N THR A 68 -0.39 6.66 5.09
CA THR A 68 -0.24 5.27 5.48
C THR A 68 0.77 4.53 4.58
N VAL A 69 0.71 4.76 3.28
CA VAL A 69 1.67 4.17 2.34
C VAL A 69 3.10 4.62 2.68
N VAL A 70 3.29 5.90 2.97
CA VAL A 70 4.60 6.43 3.35
C VAL A 70 5.08 5.80 4.65
N ARG A 71 4.20 5.67 5.64
CA ARG A 71 4.55 5.01 6.92
C ARG A 71 4.96 3.56 6.70
N LEU A 72 4.26 2.86 5.82
CA LEU A 72 4.58 1.47 5.48
C LEU A 72 5.94 1.37 4.80
N TYR A 73 6.25 2.31 3.93
CA TYR A 73 7.57 2.34 3.31
C TYR A 73 8.67 2.44 4.38
N VAL A 74 8.51 3.36 5.34
CA VAL A 74 9.48 3.54 6.40
C VAL A 74 9.63 2.27 7.24
N SER A 75 8.51 1.66 7.60
CA SER A 75 8.52 0.43 8.39
C SER A 75 9.19 -0.72 7.64
N ALA A 76 8.90 -0.86 6.37
CA ALA A 76 9.50 -1.91 5.54
C ALA A 76 11.01 -1.69 5.42
N LYS A 77 11.41 -0.47 5.13
CA LYS A 77 12.82 -0.14 4.95
C LYS A 77 13.64 -0.44 6.20
N SER A 78 13.10 -0.14 7.37
CA SER A 78 13.82 -0.34 8.63
C SER A 78 14.06 -1.82 8.94
N THR A 79 13.30 -2.72 8.34
CA THR A 79 13.44 -4.16 8.54
C THR A 79 14.04 -4.88 7.33
N GLY A 80 14.44 -4.15 6.30
CA GLY A 80 15.00 -4.74 5.10
C GLY A 80 13.98 -5.35 4.15
N CYS A 81 12.70 -5.03 4.34
CA CYS A 81 11.63 -5.49 3.45
C CYS A 81 11.44 -4.49 2.31
N CYS A 82 11.33 -4.98 1.08
CA CYS A 82 11.07 -4.14 -0.08
C CYS A 82 9.57 -3.97 -0.27
N LEU A 83 9.09 -2.74 -0.32
CA LEU A 83 7.69 -2.44 -0.59
C LEU A 83 7.56 -1.95 -2.04
N GLU A 84 6.62 -2.54 -2.77
CA GLU A 84 6.41 -2.24 -4.18
C GLU A 84 4.94 -1.89 -4.41
N LEU A 85 4.68 -0.80 -5.13
CA LEU A 85 3.34 -0.40 -5.53
C LEU A 85 3.19 -0.68 -7.01
N VAL A 86 2.13 -1.39 -7.39
CA VAL A 86 1.87 -1.73 -8.78
C VAL A 86 0.45 -1.35 -9.18
N ASN A 87 0.27 -1.10 -10.46
CA ASN A 87 -1.04 -0.83 -11.06
C ASN A 87 -1.75 0.39 -10.47
N LEU A 88 -1.02 1.50 -10.34
CA LEU A 88 -1.61 2.73 -9.84
C LEU A 88 -2.62 3.28 -10.85
N GLY A 89 -3.84 3.55 -10.38
CA GLY A 89 -4.86 4.20 -11.19
C GLY A 89 -4.58 5.70 -11.33
N LYS A 90 -5.34 6.35 -12.21
CA LYS A 90 -5.15 7.78 -12.50
C LYS A 90 -5.30 8.65 -11.25
N GLY A 91 -6.28 8.36 -10.41
CA GLY A 91 -6.50 9.15 -9.20
C GLY A 91 -5.35 9.08 -8.23
N VAL A 92 -4.81 7.89 -8.02
CA VAL A 92 -3.66 7.68 -7.12
C VAL A 92 -2.43 8.36 -7.70
N ARG A 93 -2.18 8.20 -9.00
CA ARG A 93 -1.06 8.84 -9.67
C ARG A 93 -1.13 10.35 -9.58
N HIS A 94 -2.34 10.90 -9.76
CA HIS A 94 -2.55 12.35 -9.65
C HIS A 94 -2.24 12.83 -8.22
N LEU A 95 -2.73 12.13 -7.22
CA LEU A 95 -2.49 12.49 -5.82
C LEU A 95 -0.99 12.48 -5.51
N LEU A 96 -0.26 11.46 -5.94
CA LEU A 96 1.18 11.38 -5.74
C LEU A 96 1.90 12.52 -6.47
N GLY A 97 1.43 12.87 -7.67
CA GLY A 97 2.01 13.98 -8.44
C GLY A 97 1.79 15.32 -7.79
N VAL A 98 0.57 15.60 -7.33
CA VAL A 98 0.22 16.87 -6.67
C VAL A 98 1.01 17.06 -5.39
N THR A 99 1.21 16.00 -4.62
CA THR A 99 1.97 16.08 -3.38
C THR A 99 3.47 15.96 -3.59
N ASN A 100 3.91 15.77 -4.83
CA ASN A 100 5.30 15.56 -5.18
C ASN A 100 5.91 14.29 -4.58
N LEU A 101 5.09 13.39 -4.06
CA LEU A 101 5.57 12.15 -3.44
C LEU A 101 5.93 11.09 -4.48
N LEU A 102 5.34 11.16 -5.68
CA LEU A 102 5.68 10.23 -6.74
C LEU A 102 7.19 10.26 -7.03
N SER A 103 7.75 11.47 -7.14
CA SER A 103 9.18 11.63 -7.38
C SER A 103 10.01 11.05 -6.22
N VAL A 104 9.59 11.34 -5.00
CA VAL A 104 10.28 10.83 -3.80
C VAL A 104 10.24 9.31 -3.75
N LEU A 105 9.05 8.72 -3.93
CA LEU A 105 8.90 7.27 -3.88
C LEU A 105 9.66 6.57 -5.01
N THR A 106 9.65 7.16 -6.21
CA THR A 106 10.40 6.62 -7.33
C THR A 106 11.89 6.63 -7.05
N THR A 107 12.39 7.71 -6.47
CA THR A 107 13.80 7.82 -6.07
C THR A 107 14.15 6.76 -5.03
N MET A 108 13.19 6.41 -4.21
CA MET A 108 13.39 5.42 -3.15
C MET A 108 13.28 3.97 -3.62
N CYS A 109 12.96 3.73 -4.89
CA CYS A 109 12.82 2.36 -5.40
C CYS A 109 14.04 1.50 -5.15
N GLU A 110 15.22 2.09 -5.25
CA GLU A 110 16.46 1.38 -5.00
C GLU A 110 16.66 1.09 -3.51
N ASN A 111 15.92 1.76 -2.65
CA ASN A 111 16.06 1.69 -1.20
C ASN A 111 14.91 0.97 -0.52
N GLY A 112 14.09 0.25 -1.26
CA GLY A 112 13.07 -0.58 -0.66
C GLY A 112 11.66 -0.36 -1.14
N ILE A 113 11.41 0.61 -2.02
CA ILE A 113 10.09 0.76 -2.63
C ILE A 113 10.23 0.89 -4.13
N SER A 114 9.28 0.29 -4.84
CA SER A 114 9.23 0.33 -6.30
C SER A 114 7.81 0.67 -6.72
N ILE A 115 7.65 1.46 -7.77
CA ILE A 115 6.35 1.86 -8.27
C ILE A 115 6.27 1.47 -9.75
N ARG A 116 5.23 0.70 -10.09
CA ARG A 116 4.95 0.31 -11.47
C ARG A 116 3.52 0.69 -11.83
N PHE A 117 3.37 1.32 -12.94
CA PHE A 117 2.06 1.81 -13.39
C PHE A 117 1.33 0.80 -14.28
#